data_1450c4c580ff403fed160fc7751271bb
#
_entry.id   1450c4c580ff403fed160fc7751271bb
#
_cell.length_a   1.000
_cell.length_b   1.000
_cell.length_c   1.000
_cell.angle_alpha   90.00
_cell.angle_beta   90.00
_cell.angle_gamma   90.00
#
_symmetry.space_group_name_H-M   'P 1'
#
loop_
_entity.id
_entity.type
_entity.pdbx_description
1 polymer ?
#
loop_
_entity_poly.entity_id
_entity_poly.type
_entity_poly.pdbx_seq_one_letter_code
_entity_poly.pdbx_strand_id
1 'polypeptide(L)'
;MSINRKQVISAMSRIEVSGNDDGLIPGFNVFVNMLPAKLWNSFAERLTRRVPADMLEAAEYLLVNAAHECGYHTGYGIITSDEWKAVVEPMIEKVPEDVLHGAFAVFTAWGWAKSEIVELVPGEKMVVRAYNYYESDVVTYGASAKPSAYMIRGVAAAFMDLAYGGKYDPTGKTGLRTYQCVQTKGIECGDEYGEFVVTRATA
;
A
#
# COMPACT_ATOMS: atom_id res chain seq x y z
N MET A 1 -21.58 2.00 -2.97
CA MET A 1 -20.19 2.50 -2.95
C MET A 1 -20.23 3.93 -3.45
N SER A 2 -19.97 4.90 -2.57
CA SER A 2 -20.04 6.33 -2.87
C SER A 2 -18.82 6.82 -3.65
N ILE A 3 -17.67 6.15 -3.47
CA ILE A 3 -16.42 6.52 -4.13
C ILE A 3 -16.44 6.17 -5.62
N ASN A 4 -16.39 7.20 -6.46
CA ASN A 4 -16.19 7.04 -7.91
C ASN A 4 -14.69 6.82 -8.20
N ARG A 5 -14.24 5.56 -8.20
CA ARG A 5 -12.83 5.20 -8.44
C ARG A 5 -12.26 5.78 -9.73
N LYS A 6 -13.02 5.78 -10.82
CA LYS A 6 -12.54 6.31 -12.12
C LYS A 6 -12.26 7.81 -12.02
N GLN A 7 -13.11 8.55 -11.35
CA GLN A 7 -12.95 9.99 -11.12
C GLN A 7 -11.72 10.25 -10.24
N VAL A 8 -11.58 9.53 -9.12
CA VAL A 8 -10.41 9.66 -8.23
C VAL A 8 -9.11 9.36 -8.98
N ILE A 9 -9.04 8.24 -9.68
CA ILE A 9 -7.83 7.85 -10.44
C ILE A 9 -7.51 8.91 -11.50
N SER A 10 -8.52 9.38 -12.27
CA SER A 10 -8.30 10.39 -13.32
C SER A 10 -7.86 11.74 -12.77
N ALA A 11 -8.36 12.17 -11.62
CA ALA A 11 -7.95 13.44 -11.00
C ALA A 11 -6.57 13.33 -10.37
N MET A 12 -6.34 12.31 -9.55
CA MET A 12 -5.09 12.12 -8.80
C MET A 12 -3.89 11.83 -9.70
N SER A 13 -4.08 11.11 -10.83
CA SER A 13 -3.00 10.83 -11.78
C SER A 13 -2.54 12.04 -12.59
N ARG A 14 -3.26 13.17 -12.53
CA ARG A 14 -2.90 14.44 -13.20
C ARG A 14 -2.17 15.41 -12.28
N ILE A 15 -2.08 15.11 -10.99
CA ILE A 15 -1.39 15.98 -10.04
C ILE A 15 0.12 15.86 -10.32
N GLU A 16 0.70 16.98 -10.74
CA GLU A 16 2.13 17.08 -10.96
C GLU A 16 2.81 17.47 -9.64
N VAL A 17 3.87 16.75 -9.31
CA VAL A 17 4.76 17.07 -8.20
C VAL A 17 6.18 17.26 -8.74
N SER A 18 6.86 18.30 -8.27
CA SER A 18 8.22 18.63 -8.74
C SER A 18 9.11 19.03 -7.58
N GLY A 19 10.43 18.87 -7.78
CA GLY A 19 11.43 19.34 -6.83
C GLY A 19 11.40 20.85 -6.66
N ASN A 20 11.65 21.30 -5.43
CA ASN A 20 11.85 22.71 -5.09
C ASN A 20 13.34 23.08 -4.99
N ASP A 21 13.65 24.33 -4.66
CA ASP A 21 15.03 24.83 -4.55
C ASP A 21 15.83 24.16 -3.40
N ASP A 22 15.14 23.54 -2.43
CA ASP A 22 15.76 22.77 -1.35
C ASP A 22 16.07 21.32 -1.75
N GLY A 23 15.75 20.92 -2.99
CA GLY A 23 15.93 19.56 -3.49
C GLY A 23 14.88 18.56 -2.95
N LEU A 24 13.75 19.04 -2.46
CA LEU A 24 12.65 18.25 -1.92
C LEU A 24 11.47 18.25 -2.90
N ILE A 25 10.68 17.16 -2.91
CA ILE A 25 9.43 17.06 -3.67
C ILE A 25 8.27 17.04 -2.67
N PRO A 26 7.71 18.20 -2.25
CA PRO A 26 6.53 18.21 -1.39
C PRO A 26 5.29 17.82 -2.19
N GLY A 27 4.46 16.97 -1.61
CA GLY A 27 3.18 16.58 -2.19
C GLY A 27 2.36 15.78 -1.18
N PHE A 28 1.05 16.00 -1.13
CA PHE A 28 0.15 15.24 -0.28
C PHE A 28 0.53 15.23 1.21
N ASN A 29 1.00 16.35 1.72
CA ASN A 29 1.49 16.53 3.09
C ASN A 29 2.68 15.61 3.48
N VAL A 30 3.40 15.07 2.50
CA VAL A 30 4.62 14.29 2.69
C VAL A 30 5.70 14.75 1.73
N PHE A 31 6.93 14.32 1.93
CA PHE A 31 7.97 14.39 0.93
C PHE A 31 7.97 13.09 0.12
N VAL A 32 7.93 13.19 -1.20
CA VAL A 32 7.95 12.06 -2.11
C VAL A 32 9.28 11.95 -2.84
N ASN A 33 9.58 10.75 -3.35
CA ASN A 33 10.72 10.50 -4.22
C ASN A 33 10.24 9.79 -5.49
N MET A 34 10.79 10.17 -6.63
CA MET A 34 10.57 9.49 -7.90
C MET A 34 11.62 8.38 -8.08
N LEU A 35 11.51 7.31 -7.30
CA LEU A 35 12.40 6.16 -7.40
C LEU A 35 11.85 5.15 -8.42
N PRO A 36 12.71 4.55 -9.27
CA PRO A 36 12.28 3.47 -10.16
C PRO A 36 11.73 2.29 -9.33
N ALA A 37 10.64 1.68 -9.77
CA ALA A 37 10.08 0.47 -9.15
C ALA A 37 11.14 -0.65 -9.04
N LYS A 38 12.06 -0.70 -10.01
CA LYS A 38 13.20 -1.64 -9.99
C LYS A 38 14.10 -1.50 -8.76
N LEU A 39 14.19 -0.31 -8.13
CA LEU A 39 14.98 -0.15 -6.91
C LEU A 39 14.45 -1.08 -5.81
N TRP A 40 13.15 -1.02 -5.54
CA TRP A 40 12.52 -1.84 -4.51
C TRP A 40 12.59 -3.34 -4.85
N ASN A 41 12.21 -3.71 -6.08
CA ASN A 41 12.21 -5.10 -6.51
C ASN A 41 13.63 -5.71 -6.45
N SER A 42 14.64 -4.99 -6.93
CA SER A 42 16.03 -5.47 -6.87
C SER A 42 16.55 -5.54 -5.43
N PHE A 43 16.15 -4.62 -4.57
CA PHE A 43 16.53 -4.65 -3.16
C PHE A 43 15.91 -5.86 -2.45
N ALA A 44 14.60 -6.06 -2.60
CA ALA A 44 13.87 -7.16 -1.99
C ALA A 44 14.42 -8.52 -2.47
N GLU A 45 14.60 -8.67 -3.78
CA GLU A 45 15.12 -9.88 -4.40
C GLU A 45 16.56 -10.19 -3.93
N ARG A 46 17.46 -9.19 -3.91
CA ARG A 46 18.84 -9.40 -3.45
C ARG A 46 18.92 -9.71 -1.96
N LEU A 47 18.08 -9.10 -1.15
CA LEU A 47 18.01 -9.38 0.28
C LEU A 47 17.57 -10.82 0.52
N THR A 48 16.43 -11.22 -0.04
CA THR A 48 15.84 -12.56 0.20
C THR A 48 16.67 -13.71 -0.37
N ARG A 49 17.42 -13.47 -1.46
CA ARG A 49 18.34 -14.49 -2.03
C ARG A 49 19.68 -14.62 -1.29
N ARG A 50 20.09 -13.62 -0.53
CA ARG A 50 21.42 -13.62 0.10
C ARG A 50 21.43 -13.94 1.58
N VAL A 51 20.30 -13.80 2.24
CA VAL A 51 20.20 -14.19 3.65
C VAL A 51 20.24 -15.71 3.78
N PRO A 52 20.82 -16.26 4.87
CA PRO A 52 20.70 -17.67 5.21
C PRO A 52 19.23 -18.10 5.28
N ALA A 53 18.97 -19.38 4.97
CA ALA A 53 17.60 -19.89 4.89
C ALA A 53 16.81 -19.75 6.19
N ASP A 54 17.46 -19.86 7.33
CA ASP A 54 16.90 -19.66 8.67
C ASP A 54 16.58 -18.19 9.01
N MET A 55 17.14 -17.24 8.23
CA MET A 55 16.87 -15.80 8.36
C MET A 55 15.87 -15.26 7.31
N LEU A 56 15.45 -16.08 6.36
CA LEU A 56 14.61 -15.63 5.25
C LEU A 56 13.28 -15.02 5.72
N GLU A 57 12.61 -15.68 6.66
CA GLU A 57 11.35 -15.20 7.22
C GLU A 57 11.52 -13.82 7.90
N ALA A 58 12.59 -13.65 8.66
CA ALA A 58 12.92 -12.37 9.30
C ALA A 58 13.18 -11.27 8.28
N ALA A 59 13.87 -11.57 7.17
CA ALA A 59 14.12 -10.61 6.10
C ALA A 59 12.83 -10.20 5.38
N GLU A 60 11.94 -11.15 5.10
CA GLU A 60 10.62 -10.87 4.51
C GLU A 60 9.75 -10.04 5.46
N TYR A 61 9.79 -10.35 6.76
CA TYR A 61 9.10 -9.57 7.77
C TYR A 61 9.60 -8.11 7.84
N LEU A 62 10.91 -7.89 7.73
CA LEU A 62 11.48 -6.53 7.67
C LEU A 62 11.00 -5.76 6.43
N LEU A 63 10.92 -6.40 5.26
CA LEU A 63 10.40 -5.77 4.03
C LEU A 63 8.94 -5.36 4.20
N VAL A 64 8.10 -6.23 4.74
CA VAL A 64 6.68 -5.92 4.99
C VAL A 64 6.54 -4.81 6.03
N ASN A 65 7.35 -4.83 7.10
CA ASN A 65 7.30 -3.78 8.13
C ASN A 65 7.74 -2.42 7.62
N ALA A 66 8.80 -2.35 6.79
CA ALA A 66 9.21 -1.10 6.16
C ALA A 66 8.10 -0.53 5.27
N ALA A 67 7.44 -1.39 4.50
CA ALA A 67 6.30 -1.02 3.68
C ALA A 67 5.08 -0.60 4.51
N HIS A 68 4.85 -1.26 5.64
CA HIS A 68 3.76 -0.95 6.56
C HIS A 68 3.94 0.46 7.16
N GLU A 69 5.13 0.76 7.66
CA GLU A 69 5.47 2.07 8.21
C GLU A 69 5.38 3.16 7.14
N CYS A 70 5.93 2.91 5.95
CA CYS A 70 5.79 3.80 4.80
C CYS A 70 4.32 4.07 4.48
N GLY A 71 3.49 3.02 4.37
CA GLY A 71 2.06 3.13 4.07
C GLY A 71 1.27 3.89 5.15
N TYR A 72 1.64 3.72 6.42
CA TYR A 72 0.99 4.39 7.53
C TYR A 72 1.23 5.90 7.51
N HIS A 73 2.47 6.34 7.39
CA HIS A 73 2.79 7.77 7.37
C HIS A 73 2.39 8.44 6.07
N THR A 74 2.66 7.82 4.93
CA THR A 74 2.25 8.34 3.61
C THR A 74 0.73 8.37 3.48
N GLY A 75 0.05 7.30 3.89
CA GLY A 75 -1.41 7.23 3.88
C GLY A 75 -2.07 8.32 4.71
N TYR A 76 -1.53 8.60 5.90
CA TYR A 76 -2.02 9.72 6.72
C TYR A 76 -1.81 11.07 6.03
N GLY A 77 -0.64 11.32 5.46
CA GLY A 77 -0.37 12.52 4.69
C GLY A 77 -1.36 12.70 3.54
N ILE A 78 -1.63 11.63 2.80
CA ILE A 78 -2.59 11.64 1.69
C ILE A 78 -4.01 12.01 2.16
N ILE A 79 -4.56 11.30 3.16
CA ILE A 79 -5.95 11.52 3.60
C ILE A 79 -6.16 12.86 4.30
N THR A 80 -5.09 13.54 4.69
CA THR A 80 -5.15 14.89 5.29
C THR A 80 -4.78 16.00 4.31
N SER A 81 -4.38 15.67 3.07
CA SER A 81 -3.93 16.61 2.06
C SER A 81 -5.07 17.43 1.46
N ASP A 82 -4.73 18.57 0.86
CA ASP A 82 -5.71 19.42 0.18
C ASP A 82 -6.21 18.77 -1.12
N GLU A 83 -5.37 17.96 -1.77
CA GLU A 83 -5.75 17.19 -2.94
C GLU A 83 -6.81 16.14 -2.59
N TRP A 84 -6.66 15.45 -1.44
CA TRP A 84 -7.67 14.52 -0.94
C TRP A 84 -8.99 15.22 -0.66
N LYS A 85 -8.95 16.34 0.06
CA LYS A 85 -10.14 17.14 0.39
C LYS A 85 -10.87 17.64 -0.86
N ALA A 86 -10.12 17.99 -1.90
CA ALA A 86 -10.71 18.45 -3.15
C ALA A 86 -11.34 17.35 -4.00
N VAL A 87 -10.75 16.14 -3.99
CA VAL A 87 -11.11 15.08 -4.95
C VAL A 87 -11.90 13.94 -4.30
N VAL A 88 -11.48 13.46 -3.13
CA VAL A 88 -12.04 12.24 -2.51
C VAL A 88 -13.07 12.55 -1.44
N GLU A 89 -12.76 13.50 -0.55
CA GLU A 89 -13.62 13.83 0.60
C GLU A 89 -15.08 14.15 0.20
N PRO A 90 -15.37 14.87 -0.93
CA PRO A 90 -16.75 15.12 -1.34
C PRO A 90 -17.57 13.88 -1.70
N MET A 91 -16.92 12.72 -1.89
CA MET A 91 -17.57 11.46 -2.22
C MET A 91 -17.75 10.54 -1.00
N ILE A 92 -17.21 10.92 0.17
CA ILE A 92 -17.26 10.11 1.37
C ILE A 92 -18.63 10.24 2.03
N GLU A 93 -19.34 9.13 2.14
CA GLU A 93 -20.60 9.02 2.87
C GLU A 93 -20.45 8.19 4.15
N LYS A 94 -19.58 7.19 4.12
CA LYS A 94 -19.33 6.25 5.22
C LYS A 94 -17.87 6.28 5.63
N VAL A 95 -17.60 6.75 6.83
CA VAL A 95 -16.26 6.71 7.43
C VAL A 95 -16.20 5.52 8.39
N PRO A 96 -15.12 4.72 8.33
CA PRO A 96 -13.91 4.85 7.48
C PRO A 96 -13.95 4.05 6.17
N GLU A 97 -15.02 3.35 5.83
CA GLU A 97 -15.08 2.42 4.70
C GLU A 97 -14.78 3.11 3.36
N ASP A 98 -15.42 4.27 3.11
CA ASP A 98 -15.19 5.03 1.88
C ASP A 98 -13.79 5.63 1.82
N VAL A 99 -13.21 5.97 2.98
CA VAL A 99 -11.80 6.40 3.06
C VAL A 99 -10.87 5.30 2.55
N LEU A 100 -11.09 4.04 2.95
CA LEU A 100 -10.32 2.89 2.44
C LEU A 100 -10.46 2.73 0.91
N HIS A 101 -11.68 2.80 0.39
CA HIS A 101 -11.92 2.71 -1.06
C HIS A 101 -11.24 3.87 -1.82
N GLY A 102 -11.26 5.07 -1.27
CA GLY A 102 -10.56 6.25 -1.79
C GLY A 102 -9.04 6.05 -1.78
N ALA A 103 -8.48 5.56 -0.68
CA ALA A 103 -7.04 5.32 -0.53
C ALA A 103 -6.53 4.31 -1.58
N PHE A 104 -7.23 3.20 -1.82
CA PHE A 104 -6.86 2.26 -2.88
C PHE A 104 -7.08 2.80 -4.30
N ALA A 105 -7.96 3.78 -4.50
CA ALA A 105 -8.06 4.49 -5.77
C ALA A 105 -6.84 5.40 -6.01
N VAL A 106 -6.38 6.13 -4.98
CA VAL A 106 -5.15 6.94 -5.03
C VAL A 106 -3.91 6.05 -5.22
N PHE A 107 -3.83 4.94 -4.51
CA PHE A 107 -2.78 3.94 -4.65
C PHE A 107 -2.66 3.44 -6.10
N THR A 108 -3.80 3.24 -6.78
CA THR A 108 -3.84 2.89 -8.20
C THR A 108 -3.39 4.07 -9.08
N ALA A 109 -3.84 5.30 -8.79
CA ALA A 109 -3.48 6.50 -9.55
C ALA A 109 -1.97 6.74 -9.57
N TRP A 110 -1.27 6.39 -8.49
CA TRP A 110 0.17 6.58 -8.36
C TRP A 110 1.01 5.40 -8.85
N GLY A 111 0.38 4.42 -9.51
CA GLY A 111 1.07 3.32 -10.17
C GLY A 111 1.64 2.25 -9.24
N TRP A 112 1.16 2.17 -8.00
CA TRP A 112 1.59 1.12 -7.07
C TRP A 112 0.96 -0.23 -7.42
N ALA A 113 -0.36 -0.25 -7.59
CA ALA A 113 -1.09 -1.42 -8.04
C ALA A 113 -2.45 -1.04 -8.63
N LYS A 114 -2.88 -1.73 -9.68
CA LYS A 114 -4.28 -1.71 -10.11
C LYS A 114 -5.09 -2.59 -9.17
N SER A 115 -5.53 -2.03 -8.05
CA SER A 115 -6.11 -2.77 -6.93
C SER A 115 -7.49 -2.26 -6.53
N GLU A 116 -8.29 -3.13 -5.92
CA GLU A 116 -9.60 -2.79 -5.35
C GLU A 116 -9.90 -3.65 -4.13
N ILE A 117 -10.73 -3.14 -3.23
CA ILE A 117 -11.26 -3.89 -2.11
C ILE A 117 -12.44 -4.72 -2.62
N VAL A 118 -12.37 -6.05 -2.48
CA VAL A 118 -13.42 -6.99 -2.89
C VAL A 118 -14.27 -7.50 -1.72
N GLU A 119 -13.74 -7.43 -0.50
CA GLU A 119 -14.46 -7.75 0.73
C GLU A 119 -13.99 -6.80 1.83
N LEU A 120 -14.92 -6.27 2.62
CA LEU A 120 -14.63 -5.45 3.79
C LEU A 120 -15.62 -5.78 4.91
N VAL A 121 -15.08 -6.31 6.00
CA VAL A 121 -15.80 -6.45 7.27
C VAL A 121 -15.22 -5.38 8.20
N PRO A 122 -15.97 -4.31 8.51
CA PRO A 122 -15.46 -3.15 9.24
C PRO A 122 -14.73 -3.51 10.53
N GLY A 123 -13.49 -3.06 10.64
CA GLY A 123 -12.65 -3.30 11.83
C GLY A 123 -12.12 -4.73 12.02
N GLU A 124 -12.51 -5.68 11.17
CA GLU A 124 -12.13 -7.09 11.30
C GLU A 124 -11.26 -7.58 10.16
N LYS A 125 -11.74 -7.41 8.91
CA LYS A 125 -11.12 -8.01 7.73
C LYS A 125 -11.25 -7.13 6.49
N MET A 126 -10.23 -7.10 5.68
CA MET A 126 -10.26 -6.53 4.33
C MET A 126 -9.58 -7.49 3.35
N VAL A 127 -10.21 -7.71 2.18
CA VAL A 127 -9.57 -8.44 1.07
C VAL A 127 -9.39 -7.48 -0.10
N VAL A 128 -8.14 -7.34 -0.52
CA VAL A 128 -7.75 -6.53 -1.68
C VAL A 128 -7.32 -7.45 -2.81
N ARG A 129 -7.77 -7.19 -4.03
CA ARG A 129 -7.22 -7.79 -5.24
C ARG A 129 -6.44 -6.77 -6.04
N ALA A 130 -5.27 -7.19 -6.52
CA ALA A 130 -4.42 -6.41 -7.40
C ALA A 130 -4.25 -7.14 -8.72
N TYR A 131 -4.79 -6.55 -9.80
CA TYR A 131 -4.78 -7.12 -11.15
C TYR A 131 -3.51 -6.77 -11.93
N ASN A 132 -2.69 -5.88 -11.40
CA ASN A 132 -1.35 -5.56 -11.85
C ASN A 132 -0.63 -4.77 -10.74
N TYR A 133 0.64 -5.06 -10.50
CA TYR A 133 1.47 -4.37 -9.52
C TYR A 133 2.94 -4.54 -9.87
N TYR A 134 3.76 -3.54 -9.54
CA TYR A 134 5.16 -3.53 -9.97
C TYR A 134 6.02 -4.62 -9.33
N GLU A 135 5.59 -5.21 -8.19
CA GLU A 135 6.29 -6.33 -7.54
C GLU A 135 6.06 -7.67 -8.27
N SER A 136 5.12 -7.75 -9.22
CA SER A 136 4.82 -8.95 -10.01
C SER A 136 5.65 -9.08 -11.30
N ASP A 137 6.81 -8.44 -11.37
CA ASP A 137 7.67 -8.43 -12.56
C ASP A 137 8.34 -9.80 -12.80
N VAL A 138 7.56 -10.75 -13.31
CA VAL A 138 8.03 -12.09 -13.66
C VAL A 138 8.96 -12.10 -14.87
N VAL A 139 8.93 -11.07 -15.69
CA VAL A 139 9.80 -10.96 -16.88
C VAL A 139 11.26 -10.73 -16.44
N THR A 140 11.46 -9.86 -15.46
CA THR A 140 12.81 -9.53 -14.96
C THR A 140 13.31 -10.53 -13.92
N TYR A 141 12.44 -11.00 -13.01
CA TYR A 141 12.86 -11.79 -11.83
C TYR A 141 12.48 -13.27 -11.91
N GLY A 142 11.69 -13.66 -12.91
CA GLY A 142 11.15 -15.01 -13.05
C GLY A 142 9.93 -15.26 -12.14
N ALA A 143 9.34 -16.45 -12.29
CA ALA A 143 8.23 -16.86 -11.43
C ALA A 143 8.73 -17.18 -10.01
N SER A 144 7.92 -16.86 -9.02
CA SER A 144 8.19 -17.16 -7.61
C SER A 144 7.45 -18.43 -7.15
N ALA A 145 8.08 -19.23 -6.31
CA ALA A 145 7.43 -20.39 -5.70
C ALA A 145 6.44 -20.00 -4.58
N LYS A 146 6.53 -18.77 -4.08
CA LYS A 146 5.65 -18.23 -3.04
C LYS A 146 5.37 -16.74 -3.29
N PRO A 147 4.24 -16.21 -2.78
CA PRO A 147 3.91 -14.81 -2.87
C PRO A 147 5.00 -13.90 -2.29
N SER A 148 5.35 -12.82 -3.01
CA SER A 148 6.50 -11.96 -2.68
C SER A 148 6.23 -10.46 -2.85
N ALA A 149 4.97 -10.03 -2.87
CA ALA A 149 4.59 -8.63 -2.92
C ALA A 149 4.61 -8.01 -1.52
N TYR A 150 5.78 -7.63 -1.04
CA TYR A 150 5.98 -7.12 0.33
C TYR A 150 5.42 -5.71 0.53
N MET A 151 5.53 -4.84 -0.48
CA MET A 151 5.06 -3.46 -0.41
C MET A 151 3.55 -3.41 -0.26
N ILE A 152 2.81 -4.13 -1.12
CA ILE A 152 1.34 -4.12 -1.06
C ILE A 152 0.85 -4.71 0.26
N ARG A 153 1.49 -5.77 0.76
CA ARG A 153 1.17 -6.37 2.07
C ARG A 153 1.28 -5.35 3.20
N GLY A 154 2.39 -4.62 3.25
CA GLY A 154 2.61 -3.60 4.27
C GLY A 154 1.60 -2.45 4.15
N VAL A 155 1.44 -1.88 2.97
CA VAL A 155 0.53 -0.75 2.75
C VAL A 155 -0.93 -1.12 2.99
N ALA A 156 -1.38 -2.32 2.60
CA ALA A 156 -2.76 -2.75 2.85
C ALA A 156 -3.06 -2.87 4.36
N ALA A 157 -2.11 -3.40 5.15
CA ALA A 157 -2.23 -3.43 6.60
C ALA A 157 -2.23 -2.02 7.21
N ALA A 158 -1.36 -1.13 6.72
CA ALA A 158 -1.28 0.26 7.16
C ALA A 158 -2.58 1.04 6.94
N PHE A 159 -3.25 0.82 5.82
CA PHE A 159 -4.54 1.46 5.55
C PHE A 159 -5.63 1.00 6.53
N MET A 160 -5.63 -0.27 6.93
CA MET A 160 -6.51 -0.75 7.99
C MET A 160 -6.13 -0.18 9.36
N ASP A 161 -4.84 0.01 9.65
CA ASP A 161 -4.39 0.71 10.86
C ASP A 161 -4.93 2.15 10.91
N LEU A 162 -4.82 2.90 9.81
CA LEU A 162 -5.33 4.27 9.72
C LEU A 162 -6.86 4.33 9.87
N ALA A 163 -7.57 3.33 9.36
CA ALA A 163 -9.02 3.29 9.40
C ALA A 163 -9.57 2.83 10.76
N TYR A 164 -8.93 1.85 11.40
CA TYR A 164 -9.47 1.14 12.57
C TYR A 164 -8.47 0.89 13.70
N GLY A 165 -7.20 1.24 13.52
CA GLY A 165 -6.14 1.03 14.53
C GLY A 165 -6.11 2.06 15.65
N GLY A 166 -6.92 3.12 15.55
CA GLY A 166 -6.96 4.21 16.51
C GLY A 166 -6.47 5.54 15.93
N LYS A 167 -6.10 6.47 16.84
CA LYS A 167 -5.61 7.78 16.40
C LYS A 167 -4.20 7.64 15.78
N TYR A 168 -3.96 8.35 14.67
CA TYR A 168 -2.64 8.42 14.07
C TYR A 168 -1.59 8.93 15.07
N ASP A 169 -0.49 8.22 15.14
CA ASP A 169 0.68 8.56 15.96
C ASP A 169 1.92 8.72 15.05
N PRO A 170 2.48 9.95 14.91
CA PRO A 170 3.65 10.17 14.08
C PRO A 170 4.90 9.42 14.56
N THR A 171 4.92 8.92 15.79
CA THR A 171 6.02 8.11 16.32
C THR A 171 5.87 6.61 16.04
N GLY A 172 4.70 6.18 15.53
CA GLY A 172 4.40 4.78 15.26
C GLY A 172 4.32 3.88 16.51
N LYS A 173 4.29 4.46 17.71
CA LYS A 173 4.21 3.69 18.97
C LYS A 173 2.81 3.13 19.23
N THR A 174 1.79 3.81 18.72
CA THR A 174 0.39 3.41 18.85
C THR A 174 -0.30 3.49 17.48
N GLY A 175 -1.35 2.69 17.26
CA GLY A 175 -2.13 2.70 16.03
C GLY A 175 -1.43 2.08 14.81
N LEU A 176 -0.14 1.78 14.87
CA LEU A 176 0.62 1.08 13.84
C LEU A 176 0.79 -0.39 14.22
N ARG A 177 0.68 -1.29 13.22
CA ARG A 177 0.80 -2.76 13.37
C ARG A 177 -0.31 -3.40 14.20
N THR A 178 -1.50 -2.79 14.21
CA THR A 178 -2.72 -3.39 14.79
C THR A 178 -3.37 -4.37 13.82
N TYR A 179 -3.01 -4.28 12.54
CA TYR A 179 -3.39 -5.20 11.48
C TYR A 179 -2.16 -5.82 10.82
N GLN A 180 -2.36 -6.99 10.23
CA GLN A 180 -1.38 -7.72 9.43
C GLN A 180 -2.00 -8.15 8.10
N CYS A 181 -1.16 -8.35 7.09
CA CYS A 181 -1.61 -8.75 5.77
C CYS A 181 -0.89 -10.01 5.30
N VAL A 182 -1.66 -10.99 4.83
CA VAL A 182 -1.15 -12.19 4.16
C VAL A 182 -1.53 -12.12 2.70
N GLN A 183 -0.58 -12.40 1.82
CA GLN A 183 -0.83 -12.59 0.40
C GLN A 183 -1.20 -14.05 0.15
N THR A 184 -2.40 -14.32 -0.37
CA THR A 184 -2.93 -15.67 -0.60
C THR A 184 -2.81 -16.11 -2.07
N LYS A 185 -2.71 -15.13 -3.00
CA LYS A 185 -2.45 -15.34 -4.43
C LYS A 185 -1.47 -14.32 -4.94
N GLY A 186 -0.67 -14.69 -5.96
CA GLY A 186 0.32 -13.81 -6.58
C GLY A 186 0.43 -14.02 -8.09
N ILE A 187 0.45 -12.92 -8.86
CA ILE A 187 0.76 -12.96 -10.30
C ILE A 187 2.15 -13.57 -10.50
N GLU A 188 3.08 -13.25 -9.61
CA GLU A 188 4.43 -13.83 -9.59
C GLU A 188 4.44 -15.35 -9.35
N CYS A 189 3.36 -15.90 -8.82
CA CYS A 189 3.17 -17.34 -8.61
C CYS A 189 2.36 -18.01 -9.74
N GLY A 190 1.89 -17.22 -10.75
CA GLY A 190 1.08 -17.71 -11.85
C GLY A 190 -0.42 -17.56 -11.67
N ASP A 191 -0.87 -16.86 -10.62
CA ASP A 191 -2.29 -16.52 -10.45
C ASP A 191 -2.69 -15.35 -11.37
N GLU A 192 -3.99 -15.22 -11.66
CA GLU A 192 -4.53 -14.11 -12.47
C GLU A 192 -4.44 -12.75 -11.78
N TYR A 193 -4.36 -12.73 -10.45
CA TYR A 193 -4.27 -11.53 -9.62
C TYR A 193 -3.56 -11.82 -8.30
N GLY A 194 -3.03 -10.79 -7.68
CA GLY A 194 -2.60 -10.84 -6.29
C GLY A 194 -3.81 -10.68 -5.36
N GLU A 195 -3.90 -11.49 -4.31
CA GLU A 195 -4.93 -11.39 -3.27
C GLU A 195 -4.29 -11.21 -1.91
N PHE A 196 -4.75 -10.17 -1.21
CA PHE A 196 -4.17 -9.69 0.04
C PHE A 196 -5.25 -9.65 1.10
N VAL A 197 -5.12 -10.50 2.11
CA VAL A 197 -6.07 -10.62 3.22
C VAL A 197 -5.50 -9.92 4.44
N VAL A 198 -6.17 -8.86 4.86
CA VAL A 198 -5.81 -8.08 6.05
C VAL A 198 -6.73 -8.46 7.19
N THR A 199 -6.15 -8.77 8.34
CA THR A 199 -6.85 -9.09 9.59
C THR A 199 -6.16 -8.42 10.76
N ARG A 200 -6.78 -8.41 11.94
CA ARG A 200 -6.10 -7.95 13.16
C ARG A 200 -4.84 -8.78 13.41
N ALA A 201 -3.77 -8.11 13.82
CA ALA A 201 -2.58 -8.80 14.27
C ALA A 201 -2.88 -9.62 15.53
N THR A 202 -2.41 -10.85 15.56
CA THR A 202 -2.42 -11.66 16.80
C THR A 202 -1.33 -11.13 17.72
N ALA A 203 -1.72 -10.86 19.00
CA ALA A 203 -0.80 -10.43 20.04
C ALA A 203 0.29 -11.48 20.33
#